data_a20bd431703264b29e50a07924f253aa
#
_entry.id   a20bd431703264b29e50a07924f253aa
#
_cell.length_a   1.000
_cell.length_b   1.000
_cell.length_c   1.000
_cell.angle_alpha   90.00
_cell.angle_beta   90.00
_cell.angle_gamma   90.00
#
_symmetry.space_group_name_H-M   'P 1'
#
loop_
_entity.id
_entity.type
_entity.pdbx_description
1 polymer ?
#
loop_
_entity_poly.entity_id
_entity_poly.type
_entity_poly.pdbx_seq_one_letter_code
_entity_poly.pdbx_strand_id
1 'polypeptide(L)'
;MIGDVRDYERLKRAMQNCDIVIHAAALKRVDMIEYNVAEAIKTNIMGTLNVINASLANNVKKVIFVSTDKACSPINSYGACKFVGERIIIESNFNKGLSKTIFSCVRYGNVISSTGSVIPFFIDKLKA
;
A
#
# COMPACT_ATOMS: atom_id res chain seq x y z
N MET A 1 14.53 10.82 -0.61
CA MET A 1 15.02 10.12 0.61
C MET A 1 14.69 8.64 0.46
N ILE A 2 15.64 7.71 0.68
CA ILE A 2 15.38 6.25 0.61
C ILE A 2 14.93 5.76 1.99
N GLY A 3 13.96 4.84 2.03
CA GLY A 3 13.45 4.24 3.27
C GLY A 3 12.56 3.05 3.00
N ASP A 4 12.15 2.38 4.07
CA ASP A 4 11.21 1.25 4.06
C ASP A 4 9.96 1.65 4.83
N VAL A 5 8.78 1.25 4.36
CA VAL A 5 7.50 1.57 5.02
C VAL A 5 7.36 0.91 6.40
N ARG A 6 8.17 -0.09 6.69
CA ARG A 6 8.25 -0.73 8.01
C ARG A 6 8.97 0.12 9.05
N ASP A 7 9.76 1.10 8.62
CA ASP A 7 10.50 2.03 9.48
C ASP A 7 9.71 3.33 9.68
N TYR A 8 8.96 3.39 10.77
CA TYR A 8 8.14 4.54 11.13
C TYR A 8 8.97 5.83 11.29
N GLU A 9 10.11 5.77 11.97
CA GLU A 9 10.93 6.97 12.21
C GLU A 9 11.50 7.53 10.91
N ARG A 10 11.86 6.65 9.98
CA ARG A 10 12.29 7.05 8.64
C ARG A 10 11.19 7.73 7.86
N LEU A 11 9.97 7.15 7.89
CA LEU A 11 8.79 7.76 7.25
C LEU A 11 8.46 9.12 7.86
N LYS A 12 8.46 9.24 9.18
CA LYS A 12 8.19 10.48 9.89
C LYS A 12 9.14 11.60 9.47
N ARG A 13 10.43 11.30 9.32
CA ARG A 13 11.42 12.26 8.81
C ARG A 13 11.19 12.60 7.33
N ALA A 14 10.87 11.59 6.51
CA ALA A 14 10.66 11.77 5.08
C ALA A 14 9.44 12.62 4.74
N MET A 15 8.43 12.60 5.60
CA MET A 15 7.16 13.31 5.41
C MET A 15 7.16 14.76 5.98
N GLN A 16 8.27 15.23 6.53
CA GLN A 16 8.37 16.62 6.98
C GLN A 16 8.10 17.58 5.82
N ASN A 17 7.20 18.54 6.03
CA ASN A 17 6.76 19.54 5.04
C ASN A 17 6.14 18.92 3.76
N CYS A 18 5.64 17.70 3.81
CA CYS A 18 4.90 17.11 2.71
C CYS A 18 3.40 17.46 2.83
N ASP A 19 2.82 17.95 1.73
CA ASP A 19 1.38 18.22 1.65
C ASP A 19 0.58 16.97 1.26
N ILE A 20 1.14 16.12 0.40
CA ILE A 20 0.46 14.97 -0.18
C ILE A 20 1.38 13.75 -0.08
N VAL A 21 0.83 12.63 0.35
CA VAL A 21 1.50 11.33 0.38
C VAL A 21 0.74 10.35 -0.53
N ILE A 22 1.46 9.71 -1.44
CA ILE A 22 0.95 8.60 -2.26
C ILE A 22 1.59 7.32 -1.75
N HIS A 23 0.80 6.47 -1.10
CA HIS A 23 1.25 5.19 -0.58
C HIS A 23 1.02 4.08 -1.61
N ALA A 24 2.05 3.81 -2.41
CA ALA A 24 2.06 2.75 -3.41
C ALA A 24 2.97 1.57 -3.03
N ALA A 25 3.71 1.67 -1.92
CA ALA A 25 4.63 0.62 -1.48
C ALA A 25 3.85 -0.63 -1.04
N ALA A 26 4.22 -1.77 -1.60
CA ALA A 26 3.67 -3.08 -1.22
C ALA A 26 4.53 -4.23 -1.77
N LEU A 27 4.51 -5.35 -1.09
CA LEU A 27 4.82 -6.64 -1.70
C LEU A 27 3.61 -7.05 -2.54
N LYS A 28 3.81 -7.34 -3.84
CA LYS A 28 2.72 -7.62 -4.80
C LYS A 28 2.81 -8.97 -5.52
N ARG A 29 3.94 -9.66 -5.43
CA ARG A 29 4.13 -10.96 -6.08
C ARG A 29 3.41 -12.04 -5.30
N VAL A 30 2.25 -12.46 -5.82
CA VAL A 30 1.35 -13.44 -5.17
C VAL A 30 2.08 -14.75 -4.91
N ASP A 31 2.83 -15.26 -5.90
CA ASP A 31 3.62 -16.49 -5.79
C ASP A 31 4.59 -16.49 -4.59
N MET A 32 5.20 -15.36 -4.30
CA MET A 32 6.11 -15.20 -3.17
C MET A 32 5.38 -14.95 -1.85
N ILE A 33 4.30 -14.19 -1.88
CA ILE A 33 3.56 -13.77 -0.69
C ILE A 33 2.86 -14.96 -0.03
N GLU A 34 2.32 -15.91 -0.80
CA GLU A 34 1.65 -17.10 -0.24
C GLU A 34 2.59 -17.95 0.64
N TYR A 35 3.90 -17.91 0.39
CA TYR A 35 4.91 -18.56 1.24
C TYR A 35 5.54 -17.62 2.29
N ASN A 36 5.20 -16.32 2.27
CA ASN A 36 5.80 -15.29 3.13
C ASN A 36 4.74 -14.35 3.69
N VAL A 37 3.63 -14.90 4.18
CA VAL A 37 2.46 -14.11 4.64
C VAL A 37 2.83 -13.13 5.75
N ALA A 38 3.69 -13.54 6.69
CA ALA A 38 4.14 -12.66 7.78
C ALA A 38 4.87 -11.41 7.25
N GLU A 39 5.70 -11.53 6.22
CA GLU A 39 6.39 -10.39 5.60
C GLU A 39 5.41 -9.50 4.83
N ALA A 40 4.39 -10.10 4.20
CA ALA A 40 3.31 -9.34 3.57
C ALA A 40 2.53 -8.51 4.59
N ILE A 41 2.20 -9.08 5.74
CA ILE A 41 1.53 -8.36 6.84
C ILE A 41 2.39 -7.20 7.32
N LYS A 42 3.68 -7.44 7.60
CA LYS A 42 4.60 -6.38 8.06
C LYS A 42 4.69 -5.23 7.07
N THR A 43 4.77 -5.52 5.77
CA THR A 43 4.93 -4.50 4.73
C THR A 43 3.61 -3.86 4.35
N ASN A 44 2.59 -4.67 4.01
CA ASN A 44 1.37 -4.18 3.39
C ASN A 44 0.34 -3.68 4.42
N ILE A 45 0.36 -4.21 5.66
CA ILE A 45 -0.57 -3.80 6.72
C ILE A 45 0.13 -2.88 7.72
N MET A 46 1.18 -3.37 8.39
CA MET A 46 1.89 -2.56 9.40
C MET A 46 2.58 -1.35 8.76
N GLY A 47 3.14 -1.52 7.54
CA GLY A 47 3.67 -0.42 6.75
C GLY A 47 2.62 0.65 6.42
N THR A 48 1.38 0.24 6.12
CA THR A 48 0.27 1.18 5.91
C THR A 48 -0.07 1.94 7.20
N LEU A 49 -0.10 1.28 8.35
CA LEU A 49 -0.27 1.94 9.66
C LEU A 49 0.84 2.95 9.94
N ASN A 50 2.09 2.61 9.63
CA ASN A 50 3.21 3.53 9.78
C ASN A 50 3.07 4.77 8.89
N VAL A 51 2.62 4.61 7.64
CA VAL A 51 2.34 5.73 6.73
C VAL A 51 1.25 6.64 7.29
N ILE A 52 0.17 6.08 7.81
CA ILE A 52 -0.92 6.84 8.45
C ILE A 52 -0.39 7.64 9.64
N ASN A 53 0.29 6.97 10.57
CA ASN A 53 0.80 7.59 11.78
C ASN A 53 1.84 8.69 11.47
N ALA A 54 2.75 8.44 10.53
CA ALA A 54 3.73 9.43 10.10
C ALA A 54 3.08 10.63 9.41
N SER A 55 2.01 10.40 8.64
CA SER A 55 1.24 11.46 7.98
C SER A 55 0.50 12.33 9.00
N LEU A 56 -0.14 11.72 9.99
CA LEU A 56 -0.80 12.45 11.08
C LEU A 56 0.20 13.27 11.91
N ALA A 57 1.36 12.68 12.25
CA ALA A 57 2.42 13.35 13.01
C ALA A 57 3.02 14.58 12.27
N ASN A 58 2.94 14.62 10.94
CA ASN A 58 3.43 15.71 10.11
C ASN A 58 2.33 16.63 9.56
N ASN A 59 1.07 16.43 9.96
CA ASN A 59 -0.07 17.20 9.46
C ASN A 59 -0.18 17.19 7.92
N VAL A 60 0.12 16.06 7.29
CA VAL A 60 -0.04 15.87 5.84
C VAL A 60 -1.49 16.15 5.45
N LYS A 61 -1.72 16.92 4.39
CA LYS A 61 -3.08 17.32 4.00
C LYS A 61 -3.87 16.16 3.40
N LYS A 62 -3.24 15.36 2.54
CA LYS A 62 -3.90 14.26 1.83
C LYS A 62 -3.01 13.02 1.76
N VAL A 63 -3.58 11.87 2.03
CA VAL A 63 -2.94 10.56 1.85
C VAL A 63 -3.78 9.74 0.88
N ILE A 64 -3.15 9.24 -0.18
CA ILE A 64 -3.78 8.40 -1.19
C ILE A 64 -3.17 7.00 -1.10
N PHE A 65 -3.98 6.03 -0.74
CA PHE A 65 -3.58 4.62 -0.74
C PHE A 65 -3.89 3.98 -2.08
N VAL A 66 -2.85 3.45 -2.71
CA VAL A 66 -2.97 2.75 -4.00
C VAL A 66 -3.32 1.30 -3.73
N SER A 67 -4.56 0.93 -4.04
CA SER A 67 -5.10 -0.42 -3.91
C SER A 67 -5.24 -1.11 -5.27
N THR A 68 -5.96 -2.20 -5.33
CA THR A 68 -6.09 -3.08 -6.49
C THR A 68 -7.51 -3.64 -6.59
N ASP A 69 -7.90 -4.07 -7.79
CA ASP A 69 -9.10 -4.87 -8.03
C ASP A 69 -9.15 -6.16 -7.21
N LYS A 70 -7.96 -6.74 -6.91
CA LYS A 70 -7.83 -7.97 -6.09
C LYS A 70 -8.23 -7.80 -4.62
N ALA A 71 -8.40 -6.57 -4.16
CA ALA A 71 -8.98 -6.27 -2.84
C ALA A 71 -10.51 -6.46 -2.81
N CYS A 72 -11.15 -6.59 -3.98
CA CYS A 72 -12.57 -6.90 -4.11
C CYS A 72 -12.75 -8.42 -4.11
N SER A 73 -13.31 -8.99 -3.05
CA SER A 73 -13.43 -10.46 -2.88
C SER A 73 -12.07 -11.17 -2.96
N PRO A 74 -11.16 -10.92 -2.02
CA PRO A 74 -9.78 -11.40 -2.10
C PRO A 74 -9.69 -12.93 -2.01
N ILE A 75 -9.01 -13.55 -2.97
CA ILE A 75 -8.76 -14.99 -3.03
C ILE A 75 -7.31 -15.36 -2.71
N ASN A 76 -6.48 -14.38 -2.38
CA ASN A 76 -5.07 -14.56 -2.04
C ASN A 76 -4.61 -13.56 -0.98
N SER A 77 -3.47 -13.84 -0.36
CA SER A 77 -2.91 -13.02 0.75
C SER A 77 -2.62 -11.57 0.33
N TYR A 78 -2.22 -11.33 -0.93
CA TYR A 78 -2.02 -9.97 -1.43
C TYR A 78 -3.31 -9.16 -1.45
N GLY A 79 -4.37 -9.72 -2.06
CA GLY A 79 -5.69 -9.09 -2.10
C GLY A 79 -6.25 -8.85 -0.70
N ALA A 80 -6.11 -9.84 0.20
CA ALA A 80 -6.53 -9.73 1.60
C ALA A 80 -5.79 -8.60 2.34
N CYS A 81 -4.47 -8.51 2.21
CA CYS A 81 -3.68 -7.41 2.79
C CYS A 81 -4.12 -6.03 2.24
N LYS A 82 -4.38 -5.93 0.94
CA LYS A 82 -4.85 -4.68 0.33
C LYS A 82 -6.26 -4.31 0.80
N PHE A 83 -7.16 -5.28 0.92
CA PHE A 83 -8.49 -5.07 1.49
C PHE A 83 -8.41 -4.54 2.94
N VAL A 84 -7.61 -5.18 3.79
CA VAL A 84 -7.40 -4.72 5.18
C VAL A 84 -6.79 -3.31 5.18
N GLY A 85 -5.79 -3.03 4.33
CA GLY A 85 -5.20 -1.70 4.19
C GLY A 85 -6.23 -0.62 3.83
N GLU A 86 -7.15 -0.90 2.91
CA GLU A 86 -8.26 0.01 2.58
C GLU A 86 -9.14 0.30 3.81
N ARG A 87 -9.47 -0.75 4.59
CA ARG A 87 -10.31 -0.57 5.79
C ARG A 87 -9.62 0.31 6.83
N ILE A 88 -8.31 0.10 7.05
CA ILE A 88 -7.51 0.93 7.96
C ILE A 88 -7.43 2.39 7.48
N ILE A 89 -7.22 2.62 6.19
CA ILE A 89 -7.19 3.97 5.60
C ILE A 89 -8.55 4.68 5.76
N ILE A 90 -9.65 3.98 5.51
CA ILE A 90 -10.99 4.55 5.68
C ILE A 90 -11.27 4.87 7.16
N GLU A 91 -10.97 3.92 8.05
CA GLU A 91 -11.11 4.08 9.50
C GLU A 91 -10.33 5.29 10.02
N SER A 92 -9.14 5.56 9.48
CA SER A 92 -8.29 6.67 9.90
C SER A 92 -8.96 8.04 9.72
N ASN A 93 -9.95 8.19 8.81
CA ASN A 93 -10.72 9.42 8.72
C ASN A 93 -11.61 9.68 9.95
N PHE A 94 -12.00 8.64 10.67
CA PHE A 94 -12.83 8.73 11.87
C PHE A 94 -11.98 8.85 13.13
N ASN A 95 -10.81 8.22 13.15
CA ASN A 95 -9.95 8.08 14.34
C ASN A 95 -8.78 9.08 14.40
N LYS A 96 -8.71 10.03 13.47
CA LYS A 96 -7.61 11.02 13.34
C LYS A 96 -7.63 12.17 14.36
N GLY A 97 -8.59 12.18 15.27
CA GLY A 97 -8.75 13.26 16.25
C GLY A 97 -8.99 14.62 15.57
N LEU A 98 -8.25 15.65 15.98
CA LEU A 98 -8.36 17.02 15.44
C LEU A 98 -7.58 17.22 14.11
N SER A 99 -6.87 16.20 13.62
CA SER A 99 -6.12 16.32 12.37
C SER A 99 -7.03 16.56 11.16
N LYS A 100 -6.63 17.47 10.28
CA LYS A 100 -7.33 17.78 9.02
C LYS A 100 -6.91 16.87 7.86
N THR A 101 -6.02 15.90 8.09
CA THR A 101 -5.58 14.95 7.06
C THR A 101 -6.77 14.21 6.46
N ILE A 102 -6.80 14.10 5.14
CA ILE A 102 -7.82 13.33 4.40
C ILE A 102 -7.18 12.07 3.85
N PHE A 103 -7.75 10.92 4.18
CA PHE A 103 -7.31 9.62 3.70
C PHE A 103 -8.26 9.12 2.61
N SER A 104 -7.70 8.68 1.48
CA SER A 104 -8.45 8.18 0.33
C SER A 104 -7.83 6.91 -0.21
N CYS A 105 -8.65 6.04 -0.81
CA CYS A 105 -8.19 4.85 -1.52
C CYS A 105 -8.53 4.97 -3.00
N VAL A 106 -7.63 4.48 -3.85
CA VAL A 106 -7.89 4.28 -5.28
C VAL A 106 -7.62 2.83 -5.63
N ARG A 107 -8.49 2.21 -6.42
CA ARG A 107 -8.30 0.87 -6.98
C ARG A 107 -8.00 1.00 -8.47
N TYR A 108 -7.11 0.15 -8.97
CA TYR A 108 -6.91 -0.04 -10.40
C TYR A 108 -6.72 -1.52 -10.70
N GLY A 109 -6.99 -1.92 -11.92
CA GLY A 109 -6.80 -3.29 -12.41
C GLY A 109 -5.38 -3.56 -12.86
N ASN A 110 -5.22 -4.50 -13.80
CA ASN A 110 -3.92 -4.85 -14.35
C ASN A 110 -3.37 -3.71 -15.22
N VAL A 111 -2.14 -3.31 -14.92
CA VAL A 111 -1.41 -2.33 -15.74
C VAL A 111 -0.66 -3.07 -16.86
N ILE A 112 -0.89 -2.67 -18.10
CA ILE A 112 -0.24 -3.27 -19.28
C ILE A 112 1.28 -3.16 -19.12
N SER A 113 1.98 -4.25 -19.41
CA SER A 113 3.45 -4.34 -19.37
C SER A 113 4.11 -4.07 -18.01
N SER A 114 3.36 -4.10 -16.89
CA SER A 114 3.98 -3.99 -15.57
C SER A 114 4.74 -5.28 -15.21
N THR A 115 5.82 -5.18 -14.45
CA THR A 115 6.61 -6.31 -13.97
C THR A 115 5.75 -7.36 -13.28
N GLY A 116 5.84 -8.63 -13.73
CA GLY A 116 5.03 -9.74 -13.22
C GLY A 116 3.56 -9.70 -13.65
N SER A 117 3.19 -8.86 -14.64
CA SER A 117 1.84 -8.88 -15.21
C SER A 117 1.66 -10.00 -16.24
N VAL A 118 0.40 -10.35 -16.52
CA VAL A 118 0.02 -11.48 -17.36
C VAL A 118 0.57 -11.40 -18.79
N ILE A 119 0.62 -10.22 -19.40
CA ILE A 119 1.06 -10.05 -20.79
C ILE A 119 2.56 -10.37 -20.95
N PRO A 120 3.51 -9.76 -20.21
CA PRO A 120 4.91 -10.17 -20.23
C PRO A 120 5.11 -11.66 -19.93
N PHE A 121 4.39 -12.20 -18.96
CA PHE A 121 4.47 -13.63 -18.61
C PHE A 121 4.12 -14.53 -19.80
N PHE A 122 3.04 -14.26 -20.54
CA PHE A 122 2.68 -15.06 -21.72
C PHE A 122 3.65 -14.85 -22.89
N ILE A 123 4.13 -13.63 -23.11
CA ILE A 123 5.15 -13.36 -24.14
C ILE A 123 6.41 -14.17 -23.89
N ASP A 124 6.89 -14.22 -22.64
CA ASP A 124 8.08 -14.98 -22.27
C ASP A 124 7.86 -16.47 -22.43
N LYS A 125 6.66 -17.00 -22.10
CA LYS A 125 6.30 -18.40 -22.31
C LYS A 125 6.18 -18.79 -23.77
N LEU A 126 5.78 -17.87 -24.65
CA LEU A 126 5.70 -18.14 -26.09
C LEU A 126 7.07 -18.12 -26.78
N LYS A 127 8.07 -17.48 -26.14
CA LYS A 127 9.46 -17.42 -26.67
C LYS A 127 10.34 -18.58 -26.17
N ALA A 128 9.89 -19.31 -25.15
CA ALA A 128 10.58 -20.48 -24.58
C ALA A 128 10.16 -21.78 -25.25
#